data_d7de4969db7b6b407cf6c88e9738cb1f
#
_entry.id   d7de4969db7b6b407cf6c88e9738cb1f
#
_cell.length_a   1.000
_cell.length_b   1.000
_cell.length_c   1.000
_cell.angle_alpha   90.00
_cell.angle_beta   90.00
_cell.angle_gamma   90.00
#
_symmetry.space_group_name_H-M   'P 1'
#
loop_
_entity.id
_entity.type
_entity.pdbx_description
1 polymer ?
#
loop_
_entity_poly.entity_id
_entity_poly.type
_entity_poly.pdbx_seq_one_letter_code
_entity_poly.pdbx_strand_id
1 'polypeptide(L)'
;KRGTPAISREWQEKIQDENGRVPFIIQRMAERPDVLISHLLYKGAVTEPSTLDPKYVELIPMAVGAALQCSHCVEYHMQAALRKGATREEILEVILIAGLLANSVVLAEAYRVMDAQLPECSGSCDTNGVGDGKK
;
A
#
# COMPACT_ATOMS: atom_id res chain seq x y z
N LYS A 1 -38.64 0.85 8.48
CA LYS A 1 -37.15 0.89 8.52
C LYS A 1 -36.65 -0.33 7.77
N ARG A 2 -35.84 -0.15 6.71
CA ARG A 2 -35.17 -1.27 6.03
C ARG A 2 -34.19 -1.91 7.02
N GLY A 3 -34.20 -3.25 7.12
CA GLY A 3 -33.26 -3.98 7.98
C GLY A 3 -31.85 -3.95 7.43
N THR A 4 -30.84 -4.07 8.28
CA THR A 4 -29.41 -4.09 7.92
C THR A 4 -29.07 -5.06 6.79
N PRO A 5 -29.63 -6.30 6.71
CA PRO A 5 -29.37 -7.20 5.59
C PRO A 5 -29.88 -6.68 4.24
N ALA A 6 -30.99 -5.95 4.21
CA ALA A 6 -31.51 -5.37 2.96
C ALA A 6 -30.62 -4.25 2.45
N ILE A 7 -30.12 -3.37 3.33
CA ILE A 7 -29.18 -2.30 3.00
C ILE A 7 -27.85 -2.90 2.50
N SER A 8 -27.37 -3.95 3.15
CA SER A 8 -26.14 -4.64 2.72
C SER A 8 -26.25 -5.22 1.32
N ARG A 9 -27.37 -5.82 0.96
CA ARG A 9 -27.63 -6.34 -0.40
C ARG A 9 -27.68 -5.22 -1.43
N GLU A 10 -28.42 -4.14 -1.15
CA GLU A 10 -28.51 -2.99 -2.03
C GLU A 10 -27.13 -2.40 -2.35
N TRP A 11 -26.25 -2.32 -1.37
CA TRP A 11 -24.89 -1.82 -1.57
C TRP A 11 -23.99 -2.80 -2.33
N GLN A 12 -24.15 -4.09 -2.14
CA GLN A 12 -23.44 -5.09 -2.94
C GLN A 12 -23.88 -5.05 -4.41
N GLU A 13 -25.17 -4.90 -4.68
CA GLU A 13 -25.73 -4.73 -6.02
C GLU A 13 -25.16 -3.48 -6.70
N LYS A 14 -25.13 -2.36 -6.00
CA LYS A 14 -24.50 -1.13 -6.49
C LYS A 14 -23.01 -1.32 -6.83
N ILE A 15 -22.24 -1.97 -5.96
CA ILE A 15 -20.82 -2.27 -6.21
C ILE A 15 -20.66 -3.20 -7.42
N GLN A 16 -21.54 -4.19 -7.58
CA GLN A 16 -21.55 -5.06 -8.74
C GLN A 16 -21.80 -4.29 -10.03
N ASP A 17 -22.77 -3.39 -10.04
CA ASP A 17 -23.12 -2.58 -11.21
C ASP A 17 -22.00 -1.61 -11.61
N GLU A 18 -21.37 -0.97 -10.62
CA GLU A 18 -20.29 -0.01 -10.85
C GLU A 18 -18.97 -0.66 -11.28
N ASN A 19 -18.65 -1.85 -10.79
CA ASN A 19 -17.34 -2.48 -10.96
C ASN A 19 -17.35 -3.80 -11.73
N GLY A 20 -18.52 -4.27 -12.17
CA GLY A 20 -18.69 -5.55 -12.86
C GLY A 20 -18.56 -6.79 -11.96
N ARG A 21 -18.08 -6.60 -10.73
CA ARG A 21 -17.96 -7.67 -9.71
C ARG A 21 -17.97 -7.09 -8.30
N VAL A 22 -18.38 -7.91 -7.33
CA VAL A 22 -18.22 -7.60 -5.91
C VAL A 22 -16.84 -8.10 -5.47
N PRO A 23 -15.94 -7.24 -4.91
CA PRO A 23 -14.65 -7.67 -4.40
C PRO A 23 -14.78 -8.74 -3.31
N PHE A 24 -13.82 -9.67 -3.24
CA PHE A 24 -13.83 -10.78 -2.28
C PHE A 24 -14.01 -10.32 -0.82
N ILE A 25 -13.29 -9.27 -0.41
CA ILE A 25 -13.39 -8.73 0.96
C ILE A 25 -14.81 -8.22 1.28
N ILE A 26 -15.49 -7.62 0.31
CA ILE A 26 -16.87 -7.14 0.46
C ILE A 26 -17.82 -8.32 0.61
N GLN A 27 -17.64 -9.38 -0.18
CA GLN A 27 -18.43 -10.61 -0.05
C GLN A 27 -18.29 -11.22 1.34
N ARG A 28 -17.07 -11.27 1.90
CA ARG A 28 -16.83 -11.79 3.24
C ARG A 28 -17.39 -10.91 4.34
N MET A 29 -17.24 -9.60 4.22
CA MET A 29 -17.86 -8.65 5.16
C MET A 29 -19.38 -8.71 5.14
N ALA A 30 -19.98 -9.09 4.02
CA ALA A 30 -21.45 -9.22 3.89
C ALA A 30 -22.04 -10.35 4.75
N GLU A 31 -21.24 -11.30 5.20
CA GLU A 31 -21.65 -12.30 6.20
C GLU A 31 -22.00 -11.63 7.55
N ARG A 32 -21.49 -10.42 7.77
CA ARG A 32 -21.82 -9.51 8.87
C ARG A 32 -22.29 -8.17 8.29
N PRO A 33 -23.58 -8.01 7.97
CA PRO A 33 -24.11 -6.82 7.30
C PRO A 33 -23.83 -5.50 8.02
N ASP A 34 -23.79 -5.51 9.34
CA ASP A 34 -23.43 -4.37 10.20
C ASP A 34 -21.97 -3.94 9.99
N VAL A 35 -21.07 -4.91 9.84
CA VAL A 35 -19.65 -4.68 9.57
C VAL A 35 -19.46 -4.10 8.16
N LEU A 36 -20.11 -4.69 7.16
CA LEU A 36 -20.03 -4.19 5.79
C LEU A 36 -20.51 -2.74 5.69
N ILE A 37 -21.66 -2.42 6.29
CA ILE A 37 -22.21 -1.06 6.26
C ILE A 37 -21.24 -0.08 6.92
N SER A 38 -20.70 -0.43 8.09
CA SER A 38 -19.74 0.41 8.81
C SER A 38 -18.45 0.64 7.99
N HIS A 39 -17.95 -0.42 7.33
CA HIS A 39 -16.79 -0.34 6.45
C HIS A 39 -17.03 0.59 5.26
N LEU A 40 -18.18 0.46 4.59
CA LEU A 40 -18.50 1.29 3.42
C LEU A 40 -18.76 2.74 3.80
N LEU A 41 -19.36 3.00 4.96
CA LEU A 41 -19.51 4.36 5.50
C LEU A 41 -18.13 4.97 5.81
N TYR A 42 -17.24 4.24 6.44
CA TYR A 42 -15.88 4.70 6.71
C TYR A 42 -15.12 4.97 5.41
N LYS A 43 -15.17 4.05 4.45
CA LYS A 43 -14.56 4.24 3.13
C LYS A 43 -15.07 5.52 2.47
N GLY A 44 -16.38 5.73 2.41
CA GLY A 44 -16.98 6.93 1.85
C GLY A 44 -16.52 8.20 2.57
N ALA A 45 -16.52 8.19 3.90
CA ALA A 45 -16.07 9.33 4.69
C ALA A 45 -14.60 9.70 4.44
N VAL A 46 -13.76 8.73 4.12
CA VAL A 46 -12.34 8.95 3.80
C VAL A 46 -12.13 9.42 2.36
N THR A 47 -12.91 8.91 1.41
CA THR A 47 -12.61 9.09 -0.02
C THR A 47 -13.48 10.11 -0.74
N GLU A 48 -14.73 10.28 -0.35
CA GLU A 48 -15.67 11.13 -1.09
C GLU A 48 -15.46 12.64 -0.89
N PRO A 49 -15.16 13.15 0.31
CA PRO A 49 -14.88 14.59 0.50
C PRO A 49 -13.41 14.93 0.22
N SER A 50 -12.70 14.17 -0.58
CA SER A 50 -11.28 14.39 -0.87
C SER A 50 -11.06 15.68 -1.66
N THR A 51 -10.04 16.43 -1.27
CA THR A 51 -9.51 17.57 -2.04
C THR A 51 -8.55 17.13 -3.15
N LEU A 52 -8.18 15.83 -3.16
CA LEU A 52 -7.35 15.26 -4.20
C LEU A 52 -8.16 15.05 -5.47
N ASP A 53 -7.50 15.19 -6.63
CA ASP A 53 -8.09 14.75 -7.88
C ASP A 53 -8.52 13.27 -7.78
N PRO A 54 -9.72 12.91 -8.31
CA PRO A 54 -10.25 11.55 -8.19
C PRO A 54 -9.30 10.43 -8.61
N LYS A 55 -8.42 10.66 -9.58
CA LYS A 55 -7.41 9.65 -9.99
C LYS A 55 -6.40 9.34 -8.87
N TYR A 56 -6.01 10.33 -8.06
CA TYR A 56 -5.09 10.12 -6.94
C TYR A 56 -5.72 9.34 -5.80
N VAL A 57 -7.02 9.49 -5.58
CA VAL A 57 -7.79 8.69 -4.62
C VAL A 57 -7.71 7.20 -4.95
N GLU A 58 -7.42 6.84 -6.21
CA GLU A 58 -7.19 5.47 -6.65
C GLU A 58 -5.69 5.10 -6.77
N LEU A 59 -4.85 6.03 -7.22
CA LEU A 59 -3.42 5.79 -7.38
C LEU A 59 -2.71 5.56 -6.03
N ILE A 60 -3.13 6.27 -4.98
CA ILE A 60 -2.57 6.11 -3.63
C ILE A 60 -2.82 4.69 -3.08
N PRO A 61 -4.08 4.19 -3.03
CA PRO A 61 -4.30 2.82 -2.56
C PRO A 61 -3.71 1.76 -3.48
N MET A 62 -3.55 2.04 -4.78
CA MET A 62 -2.79 1.17 -5.69
C MET A 62 -1.33 1.04 -5.24
N ALA A 63 -0.67 2.15 -4.92
CA ALA A 63 0.70 2.17 -4.41
C ALA A 63 0.83 1.41 -3.09
N VAL A 64 -0.08 1.63 -2.16
CA VAL A 64 -0.14 0.91 -0.87
C VAL A 64 -0.36 -0.59 -1.10
N GLY A 65 -1.28 -0.96 -2.00
CA GLY A 65 -1.52 -2.34 -2.38
C GLY A 65 -0.29 -3.01 -2.98
N ALA A 66 0.47 -2.31 -3.82
CA ALA A 66 1.73 -2.81 -4.38
C ALA A 66 2.78 -3.06 -3.28
N ALA A 67 2.98 -2.10 -2.38
CA ALA A 67 3.92 -2.21 -1.26
C ALA A 67 3.55 -3.36 -0.30
N LEU A 68 2.26 -3.59 -0.07
CA LEU A 68 1.73 -4.69 0.76
C LEU A 68 1.55 -6.01 0.00
N GLN A 69 1.96 -6.07 -1.27
CA GLN A 69 1.87 -7.27 -2.12
C GLN A 69 0.43 -7.80 -2.28
N CYS A 70 -0.54 -6.91 -2.33
CA CYS A 70 -1.94 -7.21 -2.57
C CYS A 70 -2.26 -7.06 -4.06
N SER A 71 -2.09 -8.12 -4.85
CA SER A 71 -2.34 -8.09 -6.31
C SER A 71 -3.78 -7.68 -6.64
N HIS A 72 -4.75 -8.15 -5.86
CA HIS A 72 -6.15 -7.79 -6.02
C HIS A 72 -6.40 -6.29 -5.78
N CYS A 73 -5.75 -5.70 -4.76
CA CYS A 73 -5.85 -4.27 -4.49
C CYS A 73 -5.24 -3.46 -5.64
N VAL A 74 -4.08 -3.88 -6.13
CA VAL A 74 -3.42 -3.22 -7.28
C VAL A 74 -4.30 -3.26 -8.52
N GLU A 75 -4.83 -4.43 -8.88
CA GLU A 75 -5.71 -4.58 -10.04
C GLU A 75 -6.96 -3.69 -9.93
N TYR A 76 -7.65 -3.76 -8.80
CA TYR A 76 -8.87 -2.99 -8.58
C TYR A 76 -8.65 -1.48 -8.71
N HIS A 77 -7.66 -0.96 -7.98
CA HIS A 77 -7.38 0.48 -7.98
C HIS A 77 -6.73 0.98 -9.26
N MET A 78 -5.94 0.15 -9.95
CA MET A 78 -5.40 0.48 -11.27
C MET A 78 -6.53 0.68 -12.28
N GLN A 79 -7.49 -0.23 -12.34
CA GLN A 79 -8.66 -0.12 -13.21
C GLN A 79 -9.51 1.12 -12.86
N ALA A 80 -9.70 1.38 -11.57
CA ALA A 80 -10.43 2.55 -11.12
C ALA A 80 -9.69 3.86 -11.47
N ALA A 81 -8.37 3.91 -11.32
CA ALA A 81 -7.54 5.06 -11.70
C ALA A 81 -7.62 5.35 -13.19
N LEU A 82 -7.55 4.33 -14.05
CA LEU A 82 -7.71 4.46 -15.50
C LEU A 82 -9.07 5.04 -15.86
N ARG A 83 -10.15 4.58 -15.24
CA ARG A 83 -11.51 5.14 -15.46
C ARG A 83 -11.61 6.60 -15.03
N LYS A 84 -10.79 7.04 -14.10
CA LYS A 84 -10.71 8.42 -13.60
C LYS A 84 -9.64 9.27 -14.32
N GLY A 85 -9.12 8.77 -15.43
CA GLY A 85 -8.24 9.53 -16.33
C GLY A 85 -6.75 9.44 -16.01
N ALA A 86 -6.31 8.50 -15.17
CA ALA A 86 -4.89 8.22 -15.00
C ALA A 86 -4.29 7.67 -16.29
N THR A 87 -3.09 8.11 -16.62
CA THR A 87 -2.34 7.60 -17.78
C THR A 87 -1.50 6.38 -17.39
N ARG A 88 -1.07 5.63 -18.41
CA ARG A 88 -0.14 4.51 -18.23
C ARG A 88 1.17 4.98 -17.58
N GLU A 89 1.65 6.15 -17.98
CA GLU A 89 2.87 6.77 -17.48
C GLU A 89 2.74 7.12 -15.99
N GLU A 90 1.63 7.72 -15.58
CA GLU A 90 1.35 8.01 -14.17
C GLU A 90 1.29 6.73 -13.32
N ILE A 91 0.67 5.68 -13.82
CA ILE A 91 0.63 4.37 -13.14
C ILE A 91 2.04 3.80 -12.99
N LEU A 92 2.86 3.85 -14.04
CA LEU A 92 4.24 3.39 -13.99
C LEU A 92 5.07 4.16 -12.96
N GLU A 93 4.97 5.49 -12.94
CA GLU A 93 5.67 6.33 -11.96
C GLU A 93 5.25 6.02 -10.53
N VAL A 94 3.96 5.85 -10.26
CA VAL A 94 3.43 5.47 -8.94
C VAL A 94 4.00 4.12 -8.47
N ILE A 95 4.08 3.14 -9.37
CA ILE A 95 4.68 1.83 -9.05
C ILE A 95 6.17 1.98 -8.73
N LEU A 96 6.91 2.78 -9.49
CA LEU A 96 8.33 3.04 -9.25
C LEU A 96 8.56 3.74 -7.90
N ILE A 97 7.75 4.73 -7.57
CA ILE A 97 7.81 5.44 -6.28
C ILE A 97 7.51 4.48 -5.12
N ALA A 98 6.47 3.65 -5.25
CA ALA A 98 6.13 2.65 -4.24
C ALA A 98 7.27 1.64 -4.02
N GLY A 99 7.89 1.16 -5.10
CA GLY A 99 9.05 0.28 -5.05
C GLY A 99 10.27 0.93 -4.41
N LEU A 100 10.56 2.19 -4.75
CA LEU A 100 11.65 2.95 -4.14
C LEU A 100 11.48 3.07 -2.63
N LEU A 101 10.28 3.41 -2.17
CA LEU A 101 10.03 3.58 -0.74
C LEU A 101 10.03 2.24 0.01
N ALA A 102 9.50 1.18 -0.59
CA ALA A 102 9.59 -0.17 -0.04
C ALA A 102 11.05 -0.64 0.10
N ASN A 103 11.90 -0.33 -0.88
CA ASN A 103 13.34 -0.58 -0.81
C ASN A 103 13.99 0.15 0.37
N SER A 104 13.63 1.41 0.62
CA SER A 104 14.15 2.18 1.74
C SER A 104 13.81 1.55 3.09
N VAL A 105 12.62 0.97 3.24
CA VAL A 105 12.21 0.22 4.46
C VAL A 105 13.09 -1.01 4.65
N VAL A 106 13.33 -1.78 3.59
CA VAL A 106 14.18 -2.98 3.64
C VAL A 106 15.60 -2.62 4.06
N LEU A 107 16.19 -1.59 3.45
CA LEU A 107 17.55 -1.16 3.76
C LEU A 107 17.66 -0.63 5.20
N ALA A 108 16.72 0.22 5.63
CA ALA A 108 16.73 0.79 6.97
C ALA A 108 16.63 -0.28 8.06
N GLU A 109 15.80 -1.28 7.87
CA GLU A 109 15.66 -2.38 8.83
C GLU A 109 16.89 -3.28 8.85
N ALA A 110 17.40 -3.67 7.68
CA ALA A 110 18.60 -4.49 7.57
C ALA A 110 19.81 -3.81 8.16
N TYR A 111 20.00 -2.50 7.92
CA TYR A 111 21.11 -1.74 8.49
C TYR A 111 21.03 -1.64 10.01
N ARG A 112 19.84 -1.42 10.60
CA ARG A 112 19.69 -1.44 12.07
C ARG A 112 20.13 -2.77 12.68
N VAL A 113 19.74 -3.87 12.05
CA VAL A 113 20.15 -5.20 12.50
C VAL A 113 21.65 -5.41 12.32
N MET A 114 22.19 -4.98 11.18
CA MET A 114 23.65 -5.05 10.89
C MET A 114 24.45 -4.29 11.93
N ASP A 115 24.09 -3.04 12.23
CA ASP A 115 24.79 -2.20 13.21
C ASP A 115 24.73 -2.80 14.63
N ALA A 116 23.61 -3.44 14.98
CA ALA A 116 23.46 -4.12 16.26
C ALA A 116 24.28 -5.41 16.38
N GLN A 117 24.48 -6.13 15.28
CA GLN A 117 25.21 -7.40 15.24
C GLN A 117 26.69 -7.25 14.90
N LEU A 118 27.03 -6.23 14.14
CA LEU A 118 28.36 -5.93 13.63
C LEU A 118 28.75 -4.49 14.01
N PRO A 119 28.88 -4.16 15.30
CA PRO A 119 29.26 -2.82 15.70
C PRO A 119 30.62 -2.47 15.06
N GLU A 120 30.71 -1.25 14.50
CA GLU A 120 31.98 -0.76 13.97
C GLU A 120 33.06 -0.95 15.03
N CYS A 121 34.17 -1.54 14.64
CA CYS A 121 35.35 -1.60 15.49
C CYS A 121 35.80 -0.16 15.76
N SER A 122 35.44 0.40 16.90
CA SER A 122 35.97 1.64 17.41
C SER A 122 37.45 1.41 17.89
N GLY A 123 38.28 1.01 16.95
CA GLY A 123 39.69 0.82 17.15
C GLY A 123 40.46 1.39 15.97
N SER A 124 41.23 2.44 16.22
CA SER A 124 42.24 2.93 15.29
C SER A 124 43.01 1.73 14.75
N CYS A 125 42.92 1.48 13.44
CA CYS A 125 43.93 0.70 12.76
C CYS A 125 45.24 1.56 12.85
N ASP A 126 45.97 1.39 13.91
CA ASP A 126 47.33 1.90 14.00
C ASP A 126 48.15 1.19 12.92
N THR A 127 48.28 1.82 11.80
CA THR A 127 49.26 1.49 10.74
C THR A 127 50.67 1.93 11.15
N ASN A 128 51.07 1.68 12.36
CA ASN A 128 52.44 1.90 12.83
C ASN A 128 53.06 0.58 13.25
N GLY A 129 53.59 -0.13 12.28
CA GLY A 129 54.29 -1.38 12.49
C GLY A 129 55.26 -1.74 11.36
N VAL A 130 55.83 -0.72 10.69
CA VAL A 130 57.02 -0.99 9.89
C VAL A 130 58.24 -0.73 10.82
N GLY A 131 58.60 -1.74 11.55
CA GLY A 131 59.81 -1.78 12.31
C GLY A 131 61.01 -1.89 11.38
N ASP A 132 61.83 -0.86 11.37
CA ASP A 132 63.18 -0.89 10.84
C ASP A 132 63.97 -2.03 11.50
N GLY A 133 64.24 -3.10 10.78
CA GLY A 133 65.21 -4.13 11.12
C GLY A 133 66.57 -3.80 10.52
N LYS A 134 67.39 -3.03 11.25
CA LYS A 134 68.82 -3.01 11.01
C LYS A 134 69.50 -4.22 11.67
N LYS A 135 70.29 -4.86 10.92
CA LYS A 135 71.52 -5.61 11.01
C LYS A 135 71.42 -7.06 10.54
#